data_e73f9132050ce7b77fff40ccc2ab3eb2
#
_entry.id   e73f9132050ce7b77fff40ccc2ab3eb2
#
_cell.length_a   1.000
_cell.length_b   1.000
_cell.length_c   1.000
_cell.angle_alpha   90.00
_cell.angle_beta   90.00
_cell.angle_gamma   90.00
#
_symmetry.space_group_name_H-M   'P 1'
#
loop_
_entity.id
_entity.type
_entity.pdbx_description
1 polymer ?
#
loop_
_entity_poly.entity_id
_entity_poly.type
_entity_poly.pdbx_seq_one_letter_code
_entity_poly.pdbx_strand_id
1 'polypeptide(L)'
;DTTAGDARRLVPLLKDFFRKHPLINPTACLCDAAFDSIAIYKALLTGDTFGYDPDGKARIFNQAYIPLRSGLKLTNPDYTINENGIPCCPHDSDLPMKPEGNTSHLRCGLKTFKFVCPKMSWDKCEDGKYRRICHCDNPCTNSSCGRMVYLYPEKDLRRCPGVIRGTEEWESTYKIRTSVERSINHIKDSF
;
A
#
# COMPACT_ATOMS: atom_id res chain seq x y z
N ASP A 1 -13.76 23.26 -6.74
CA ASP A 1 -12.92 22.07 -6.48
C ASP A 1 -13.29 21.45 -5.13
N THR A 2 -14.35 20.62 -5.11
CA THR A 2 -14.88 19.96 -3.90
C THR A 2 -13.88 18.96 -3.29
N THR A 3 -13.06 18.30 -4.12
CA THR A 3 -12.12 17.25 -3.72
C THR A 3 -10.98 17.72 -2.81
N ALA A 4 -10.46 18.94 -3.01
CA ALA A 4 -9.42 19.50 -2.14
C ALA A 4 -9.94 19.86 -0.71
N GLY A 5 -11.26 20.10 -0.59
CA GLY A 5 -11.91 20.36 0.69
C GLY A 5 -12.02 19.12 1.58
N ASP A 6 -12.34 17.98 0.99
CA ASP A 6 -12.62 16.74 1.73
C ASP A 6 -11.35 16.11 2.33
N ALA A 7 -10.25 16.13 1.58
CA ALA A 7 -8.97 15.64 2.09
C ALA A 7 -8.49 16.40 3.35
N ARG A 8 -8.78 17.71 3.46
CA ARG A 8 -8.45 18.52 4.64
C ARG A 8 -9.33 18.19 5.85
N ARG A 9 -10.53 17.67 5.64
CA ARG A 9 -11.49 17.33 6.71
C ARG A 9 -11.26 15.96 7.33
N LEU A 10 -10.55 15.05 6.66
CA LEU A 10 -10.37 13.68 7.12
C LEU A 10 -9.73 13.62 8.52
N VAL A 11 -8.61 14.31 8.72
CA VAL A 11 -7.89 14.27 10.01
C VAL A 11 -8.73 14.87 11.14
N PRO A 12 -9.36 16.06 11.02
CA PRO A 12 -10.29 16.56 12.02
C PRO A 12 -11.45 15.62 12.32
N LEU A 13 -12.03 15.00 11.28
CA LEU A 13 -13.14 14.05 11.43
C LEU A 13 -12.72 12.81 12.23
N LEU A 14 -11.57 12.24 11.91
CA LEU A 14 -11.04 11.07 12.64
C LEU A 14 -10.66 11.42 14.08
N LYS A 15 -10.14 12.63 14.36
CA LYS A 15 -9.91 13.10 15.73
C LYS A 15 -11.21 13.18 16.53
N ASP A 16 -12.26 13.72 15.94
CA ASP A 16 -13.57 13.78 16.58
C ASP A 16 -14.18 12.38 16.80
N PHE A 17 -14.03 11.50 15.82
CA PHE A 17 -14.43 10.10 15.94
C PHE A 17 -13.76 9.40 17.13
N PHE A 18 -12.44 9.46 17.23
CA PHE A 18 -11.71 8.83 18.34
C PHE A 18 -12.04 9.45 19.71
N ARG A 19 -12.33 10.75 19.74
CA ARG A 19 -12.79 11.41 20.95
C ARG A 19 -14.16 10.90 21.41
N LYS A 20 -15.08 10.67 20.48
CA LYS A 20 -16.44 10.15 20.75
C LYS A 20 -16.48 8.66 21.02
N HIS A 21 -15.54 7.91 20.44
CA HIS A 21 -15.48 6.45 20.49
C HIS A 21 -14.12 5.97 21.00
N PRO A 22 -13.76 6.20 22.26
CA PRO A 22 -12.41 5.96 22.77
C PRO A 22 -12.01 4.49 22.81
N LEU A 23 -12.98 3.56 22.79
CA LEU A 23 -12.74 2.12 22.80
C LEU A 23 -12.59 1.50 21.40
N ILE A 24 -12.85 2.28 20.34
CA ILE A 24 -12.76 1.77 18.96
C ILE A 24 -11.38 2.09 18.40
N ASN A 25 -10.65 1.04 18.00
CA ASN A 25 -9.32 1.12 17.37
C ASN A 25 -9.36 0.44 15.99
N PRO A 26 -9.78 1.15 14.92
CA PRO A 26 -9.78 0.60 13.57
C PRO A 26 -8.36 0.35 13.08
N THR A 27 -8.16 -0.76 12.37
CA THR A 27 -6.85 -1.16 11.84
C THR A 27 -6.63 -0.74 10.40
N ALA A 28 -7.70 -0.42 9.66
CA ALA A 28 -7.66 -0.04 8.26
C ALA A 28 -8.49 1.22 7.99
N CYS A 29 -7.99 2.06 7.09
CA CYS A 29 -8.69 3.24 6.60
C CYS A 29 -8.89 3.11 5.09
N LEU A 30 -10.14 3.23 4.61
CA LEU A 30 -10.53 3.14 3.20
C LEU A 30 -10.95 4.52 2.71
N CYS A 31 -10.26 5.06 1.73
CA CYS A 31 -10.56 6.37 1.13
C CYS A 31 -10.47 6.28 -0.40
N ASP A 32 -11.02 7.28 -1.10
CA ASP A 32 -10.82 7.39 -2.54
C ASP A 32 -9.46 8.04 -2.91
N ALA A 33 -9.17 8.11 -4.20
CA ALA A 33 -7.92 8.67 -4.71
C ALA A 33 -7.72 10.18 -4.42
N ALA A 34 -8.79 10.91 -4.04
CA ALA A 34 -8.67 12.31 -3.66
C ALA A 34 -7.85 12.50 -2.35
N PHE A 35 -7.80 11.45 -1.53
CA PHE A 35 -7.02 11.43 -0.29
C PHE A 35 -5.56 10.98 -0.49
N ASP A 36 -5.13 10.68 -1.73
CA ASP A 36 -3.76 10.29 -2.03
C ASP A 36 -2.78 11.45 -1.86
N SER A 37 -2.32 11.67 -0.64
CA SER A 37 -1.29 12.65 -0.30
C SER A 37 -0.38 12.15 0.82
N ILE A 38 0.90 12.55 0.78
CA ILE A 38 1.89 12.15 1.80
C ILE A 38 1.46 12.57 3.20
N ALA A 39 0.81 13.73 3.33
CA ALA A 39 0.32 14.22 4.63
C ALA A 39 -0.75 13.28 5.23
N ILE A 40 -1.66 12.78 4.39
CA ILE A 40 -2.68 11.82 4.82
C ILE A 40 -2.03 10.49 5.24
N TYR A 41 -1.13 9.93 4.44
CA TYR A 41 -0.44 8.68 4.82
C TYR A 41 0.35 8.85 6.12
N LYS A 42 1.04 9.97 6.31
CA LYS A 42 1.72 10.26 7.58
C LYS A 42 0.74 10.31 8.74
N ALA A 43 -0.37 11.01 8.58
CA ALA A 43 -1.37 11.13 9.65
C ALA A 43 -1.99 9.78 10.02
N LEU A 44 -2.28 8.93 9.02
CA LEU A 44 -2.92 7.63 9.24
C LEU A 44 -1.97 6.58 9.80
N LEU A 45 -0.75 6.50 9.26
CA LEU A 45 0.12 5.33 9.43
C LEU A 45 1.27 5.57 10.42
N THR A 46 1.53 6.81 10.84
CA THR A 46 2.69 7.13 11.68
C THR A 46 2.35 8.17 12.75
N GLY A 47 3.14 8.17 13.82
CA GLY A 47 3.05 9.18 14.86
C GLY A 47 1.84 9.03 15.78
N ASP A 48 1.44 10.15 16.34
CA ASP A 48 0.39 10.28 17.36
C ASP A 48 -0.73 11.26 16.97
N THR A 49 -0.95 11.43 15.68
CA THR A 49 -1.92 12.39 15.11
C THR A 49 -3.30 12.29 15.76
N PHE A 50 -3.72 11.07 16.10
CA PHE A 50 -5.03 10.76 16.70
C PHE A 50 -4.97 10.52 18.21
N GLY A 51 -3.83 10.83 18.86
CA GLY A 51 -3.62 10.61 20.28
C GLY A 51 -3.41 9.13 20.63
N TYR A 52 -3.76 8.79 21.86
CA TYR A 52 -3.50 7.46 22.41
C TYR A 52 -4.83 6.79 22.79
N ASP A 53 -4.84 5.46 22.74
CA ASP A 53 -5.96 4.66 23.25
C ASP A 53 -5.92 4.57 24.79
N PRO A 54 -6.93 3.97 25.43
CA PRO A 54 -6.95 3.82 26.89
C PRO A 54 -5.77 3.02 27.46
N ASP A 55 -5.12 2.18 26.66
CA ASP A 55 -3.94 1.40 27.04
C ASP A 55 -2.62 2.16 26.81
N GLY A 56 -2.69 3.42 26.38
CA GLY A 56 -1.53 4.27 26.15
C GLY A 56 -0.79 3.99 24.84
N LYS A 57 -1.40 3.27 23.90
CA LYS A 57 -0.84 3.04 22.55
C LYS A 57 -1.27 4.14 21.60
N ALA A 58 -0.35 4.63 20.79
CA ALA A 58 -0.68 5.58 19.72
C ALA A 58 -1.73 4.99 18.77
N ARG A 59 -2.75 5.78 18.46
CA ARG A 59 -3.80 5.43 17.49
C ARG A 59 -3.29 5.64 16.09
N ILE A 60 -2.92 4.54 15.46
CA ILE A 60 -2.48 4.49 14.07
C ILE A 60 -3.24 3.40 13.33
N PHE A 61 -3.40 3.60 12.02
CA PHE A 61 -3.90 2.53 11.15
C PHE A 61 -2.73 1.66 10.68
N ASN A 62 -2.95 0.37 10.57
CA ASN A 62 -1.94 -0.56 10.03
C ASN A 62 -1.93 -0.53 8.50
N GLN A 63 -3.05 -0.15 7.88
CA GLN A 63 -3.27 -0.18 6.45
C GLN A 63 -4.10 1.03 6.00
N ALA A 64 -3.70 1.63 4.88
CA ALA A 64 -4.45 2.69 4.22
C ALA A 64 -4.80 2.25 2.80
N TYR A 65 -6.07 1.93 2.57
CA TYR A 65 -6.61 1.55 1.26
C TYR A 65 -7.00 2.82 0.49
N ILE A 66 -6.01 3.46 -0.10
CA ILE A 66 -6.16 4.68 -0.90
C ILE A 66 -5.56 4.42 -2.28
N PRO A 67 -6.35 4.43 -3.37
CA PRO A 67 -5.80 4.33 -4.72
C PRO A 67 -4.84 5.48 -5.01
N LEU A 68 -3.85 5.25 -5.84
CA LEU A 68 -3.01 6.34 -6.32
C LEU A 68 -3.83 7.28 -7.20
N ARG A 69 -3.56 8.57 -7.09
CA ARG A 69 -4.22 9.57 -7.93
C ARG A 69 -3.87 9.35 -9.39
N SER A 70 -4.88 9.36 -10.25
CA SER A 70 -4.70 9.28 -11.70
C SER A 70 -3.74 10.37 -12.19
N GLY A 71 -2.85 10.00 -13.12
CA GLY A 71 -1.84 10.89 -13.67
C GLY A 71 -0.63 11.16 -12.76
N LEU A 72 -0.58 10.57 -11.57
CA LEU A 72 0.61 10.64 -10.72
C LEU A 72 1.76 9.86 -11.36
N LYS A 73 2.82 10.59 -11.73
CA LYS A 73 4.05 9.98 -12.25
C LYS A 73 4.98 9.65 -11.09
N LEU A 74 5.01 8.38 -10.72
CA LEU A 74 6.05 7.84 -9.84
C LEU A 74 7.24 7.43 -10.71
N THR A 75 8.42 7.96 -10.40
CA THR A 75 9.63 7.68 -11.16
C THR A 75 10.69 7.01 -10.31
N ASN A 76 11.46 6.14 -10.95
CA ASN A 76 12.66 5.55 -10.38
C ASN A 76 13.69 5.40 -11.52
N PRO A 77 15.00 5.67 -11.31
CA PRO A 77 16.00 5.55 -12.36
C PRO A 77 16.25 4.11 -12.82
N ASP A 78 15.97 3.14 -11.97
CA ASP A 78 16.36 1.74 -12.20
C ASP A 78 15.24 0.85 -12.74
N TYR A 79 13.96 1.29 -12.64
CA TYR A 79 12.80 0.52 -13.08
C TYR A 79 11.58 1.42 -13.28
N THR A 80 10.64 0.99 -14.07
CA THR A 80 9.34 1.64 -14.22
C THR A 80 8.39 1.27 -13.08
N ILE A 81 7.35 2.09 -12.88
CA ILE A 81 6.38 1.92 -11.81
C ILE A 81 4.98 2.01 -12.44
N ASN A 82 4.14 1.02 -12.19
CA ASN A 82 2.78 1.01 -12.71
C ASN A 82 1.83 1.92 -11.89
N GLU A 83 0.58 2.00 -12.32
CA GLU A 83 -0.48 2.79 -11.68
C GLU A 83 -0.77 2.40 -10.22
N ASN A 84 -0.48 1.17 -9.83
CA ASN A 84 -0.62 0.68 -8.46
C ASN A 84 0.62 0.96 -7.58
N GLY A 85 1.65 1.61 -8.13
CA GLY A 85 2.90 1.89 -7.42
C GLY A 85 3.83 0.68 -7.34
N ILE A 86 3.56 -0.39 -8.12
CA ILE A 86 4.35 -1.62 -8.16
C ILE A 86 5.52 -1.44 -9.12
N PRO A 87 6.75 -1.84 -8.76
CA PRO A 87 7.87 -1.87 -9.69
C PRO A 87 7.59 -2.82 -10.86
N CYS A 88 7.98 -2.43 -12.07
CA CYS A 88 7.89 -3.25 -13.26
C CYS A 88 9.27 -3.70 -13.75
N CYS A 89 9.29 -4.68 -14.63
CA CYS A 89 10.52 -5.12 -15.29
C CYS A 89 11.17 -3.93 -16.02
N PRO A 90 12.49 -3.69 -15.88
CA PRO A 90 13.16 -2.60 -16.59
C PRO A 90 13.10 -2.69 -18.12
N HIS A 91 12.92 -3.91 -18.66
CA HIS A 91 12.80 -4.17 -20.10
C HIS A 91 11.36 -4.21 -20.61
N ASP A 92 10.37 -4.21 -19.69
CA ASP A 92 8.97 -4.33 -20.03
C ASP A 92 8.13 -3.63 -18.94
N SER A 93 7.65 -2.43 -19.25
CA SER A 93 6.87 -1.60 -18.32
C SER A 93 5.51 -2.21 -17.97
N ASP A 94 4.98 -3.08 -18.81
CA ASP A 94 3.68 -3.73 -18.64
C ASP A 94 3.77 -5.03 -17.84
N LEU A 95 5.00 -5.43 -17.45
CA LEU A 95 5.26 -6.62 -16.68
C LEU A 95 5.60 -6.28 -15.22
N PRO A 96 4.61 -6.27 -14.30
CA PRO A 96 4.85 -5.95 -12.90
C PRO A 96 5.67 -7.03 -12.20
N MET A 97 6.53 -6.62 -11.29
CA MET A 97 7.27 -7.52 -10.43
C MET A 97 6.33 -8.18 -9.42
N LYS A 98 6.64 -9.44 -9.06
CA LYS A 98 5.83 -10.22 -8.12
C LYS A 98 6.12 -9.79 -6.69
N PRO A 99 5.11 -9.54 -5.85
CA PRO A 99 5.33 -9.39 -4.42
C PRO A 99 5.80 -10.73 -3.84
N GLU A 100 6.84 -10.71 -3.02
CA GLU A 100 7.37 -11.92 -2.41
C GLU A 100 7.59 -11.74 -0.91
N GLY A 101 6.93 -12.61 -0.17
CA GLY A 101 7.17 -12.82 1.24
C GLY A 101 6.64 -11.73 2.16
N ASN A 102 6.41 -12.14 3.39
CA ASN A 102 6.31 -11.21 4.50
C ASN A 102 7.72 -10.76 4.80
N THR A 103 8.08 -9.56 4.40
CA THR A 103 9.24 -8.93 4.99
C THR A 103 8.84 -8.63 6.44
N SER A 104 9.28 -9.49 7.32
CA SER A 104 9.05 -9.39 8.78
C SER A 104 9.73 -8.17 9.41
N HIS A 105 10.46 -7.40 8.62
CA HIS A 105 11.11 -6.19 9.07
C HIS A 105 10.12 -5.03 9.02
N LEU A 106 9.50 -4.77 10.17
CA LEU A 106 8.79 -3.53 10.41
C LEU A 106 9.82 -2.41 10.54
N ARG A 107 9.71 -1.41 9.67
CA ARG A 107 10.40 -0.14 9.81
C ARG A 107 9.38 0.92 10.16
N CYS A 108 9.62 1.64 11.24
CA CYS A 108 8.64 2.61 11.76
C CYS A 108 7.25 2.02 12.01
N GLY A 109 7.16 0.74 12.41
CA GLY A 109 5.90 0.04 12.63
C GLY A 109 5.19 -0.46 11.36
N LEU A 110 5.71 -0.17 10.17
CA LEU A 110 5.11 -0.54 8.89
C LEU A 110 5.92 -1.61 8.15
N LYS A 111 5.21 -2.42 7.36
CA LYS A 111 5.82 -3.47 6.54
C LYS A 111 6.68 -2.88 5.40
N THR A 112 7.87 -3.40 5.24
CA THR A 112 8.68 -3.23 4.02
C THR A 112 8.15 -4.14 2.93
N PHE A 113 7.98 -3.67 1.72
CA PHE A 113 7.56 -4.51 0.60
C PHE A 113 8.77 -4.98 -0.20
N LYS A 114 8.75 -6.25 -0.57
CA LYS A 114 9.74 -6.88 -1.44
C LYS A 114 9.06 -7.34 -2.72
N PHE A 115 9.68 -7.00 -3.83
CA PHE A 115 9.27 -7.42 -5.17
C PHE A 115 10.43 -8.14 -5.84
N VAL A 116 10.10 -9.17 -6.63
CA VAL A 116 11.08 -9.99 -7.34
C VAL A 116 10.76 -10.03 -8.82
N CYS A 117 11.76 -10.33 -9.63
CA CYS A 117 11.61 -10.49 -11.08
C CYS A 117 10.42 -11.40 -11.40
N PRO A 118 9.51 -10.99 -12.30
CA PRO A 118 8.35 -11.80 -12.68
C PRO A 118 8.71 -13.12 -13.35
N LYS A 119 9.90 -13.22 -13.95
CA LYS A 119 10.43 -14.44 -14.58
C LYS A 119 11.28 -15.28 -13.62
N MET A 120 11.24 -14.99 -12.32
CA MET A 120 11.92 -15.79 -11.29
C MET A 120 11.00 -16.92 -10.80
N SER A 121 11.60 -18.10 -10.62
CA SER A 121 10.99 -19.25 -9.95
C SER A 121 11.91 -19.86 -8.89
N TRP A 122 11.36 -20.77 -8.10
CA TRP A 122 12.10 -21.60 -7.18
C TRP A 122 12.34 -22.95 -7.84
N ASP A 123 13.57 -23.22 -8.25
CA ASP A 123 13.93 -24.44 -8.97
C ASP A 123 14.75 -25.36 -8.06
N LYS A 124 14.50 -26.65 -8.21
CA LYS A 124 15.28 -27.68 -7.54
C LYS A 124 16.62 -27.87 -8.29
N CYS A 125 17.71 -27.59 -7.61
CA CYS A 125 19.06 -27.78 -8.14
C CYS A 125 19.52 -29.25 -8.02
N GLU A 126 20.60 -29.59 -8.69
CA GLU A 126 21.19 -30.93 -8.67
C GLU A 126 21.60 -31.43 -7.27
N ASP A 127 21.94 -30.50 -6.38
CA ASP A 127 22.24 -30.77 -4.98
C ASP A 127 20.96 -30.99 -4.10
N GLY A 128 19.79 -31.06 -4.75
CA GLY A 128 18.50 -31.29 -4.11
C GLY A 128 17.91 -30.07 -3.40
N LYS A 129 18.62 -28.95 -3.36
CA LYS A 129 18.14 -27.70 -2.73
C LYS A 129 17.35 -26.85 -3.71
N TYR A 130 16.35 -26.15 -3.20
CA TYR A 130 15.62 -25.15 -3.98
C TYR A 130 16.35 -23.81 -3.95
N ARG A 131 16.54 -23.22 -5.13
CA ARG A 131 17.12 -21.89 -5.29
C ARG A 131 16.26 -21.02 -6.19
N ARG A 132 16.32 -19.72 -5.99
CA ARG A 132 15.70 -18.76 -6.90
C ARG A 132 16.53 -18.64 -8.16
N ILE A 133 15.91 -18.87 -9.30
CA ILE A 133 16.53 -18.75 -10.61
C ILE A 133 15.69 -17.84 -11.48
N CYS A 134 16.33 -16.91 -12.17
CA CYS A 134 15.69 -16.03 -13.14
C CYS A 134 15.78 -16.65 -14.53
N HIS A 135 14.63 -16.90 -15.15
CA HIS A 135 14.51 -17.44 -16.51
C HIS A 135 14.30 -16.33 -17.55
N CYS A 136 14.99 -15.22 -17.40
CA CYS A 136 14.90 -14.13 -18.35
C CYS A 136 15.98 -14.27 -19.43
N ASP A 137 15.56 -14.26 -20.71
CA ASP A 137 16.48 -14.33 -21.86
C ASP A 137 17.38 -13.08 -21.96
N ASN A 138 16.88 -11.94 -21.46
CA ASN A 138 17.63 -10.70 -21.40
C ASN A 138 17.63 -10.17 -19.94
N PRO A 139 18.51 -10.70 -19.07
CA PRO A 139 18.50 -10.34 -17.66
C PRO A 139 18.96 -8.89 -17.43
N CYS A 140 18.22 -8.14 -16.63
CA CYS A 140 18.51 -6.75 -16.24
C CYS A 140 19.51 -6.65 -15.05
N THR A 141 20.10 -7.77 -14.64
CA THR A 141 21.04 -7.87 -13.52
C THR A 141 21.92 -9.11 -13.69
N ASN A 142 23.13 -9.05 -13.14
CA ASN A 142 24.05 -10.21 -13.12
C ASN A 142 23.69 -11.24 -12.02
N SER A 143 22.67 -10.98 -11.23
CA SER A 143 22.23 -11.89 -10.18
C SER A 143 21.45 -13.06 -10.78
N SER A 144 21.84 -14.29 -10.45
CA SER A 144 21.15 -15.51 -10.89
C SER A 144 19.69 -15.58 -10.44
N CYS A 145 19.34 -14.93 -9.32
CA CYS A 145 17.97 -14.87 -8.82
C CYS A 145 17.15 -13.71 -9.40
N GLY A 146 17.70 -12.97 -10.39
CA GLY A 146 17.03 -11.83 -10.99
C GLY A 146 17.00 -10.57 -10.10
N ARG A 147 16.33 -9.53 -10.59
CA ARG A 147 16.20 -8.26 -9.86
C ARG A 147 15.25 -8.40 -8.68
N MET A 148 15.65 -7.83 -7.56
CA MET A 148 14.81 -7.65 -6.38
C MET A 148 14.72 -6.16 -6.04
N VAL A 149 13.54 -5.70 -5.68
CA VAL A 149 13.27 -4.31 -5.28
C VAL A 149 12.64 -4.32 -3.89
N TYR A 150 13.18 -3.50 -3.01
CA TYR A 150 12.62 -3.27 -1.67
C TYR A 150 12.05 -1.86 -1.60
N LEU A 151 10.80 -1.75 -1.15
CA LEU A 151 10.16 -0.48 -0.85
C LEU A 151 10.12 -0.30 0.66
N TYR A 152 10.68 0.81 1.11
CA TYR A 152 10.80 1.15 2.53
C TYR A 152 9.80 2.25 2.91
N PRO A 153 8.98 2.06 3.94
CA PRO A 153 7.97 3.06 4.36
C PRO A 153 8.57 4.43 4.68
N GLU A 154 9.76 4.47 5.27
CA GLU A 154 10.45 5.72 5.61
C GLU A 154 10.88 6.54 4.38
N LYS A 155 11.00 5.87 3.22
CA LYS A 155 11.34 6.54 1.96
C LYS A 155 10.11 6.98 1.17
N ASP A 156 9.06 6.16 1.20
CA ASP A 156 7.84 6.41 0.42
C ASP A 156 6.62 5.72 1.04
N LEU A 157 5.92 6.43 1.92
CA LEU A 157 4.68 5.95 2.55
C LEU A 157 3.56 5.74 1.53
N ARG A 158 3.53 6.49 0.43
CA ARG A 158 2.50 6.36 -0.61
C ARG A 158 2.58 5.01 -1.30
N ARG A 159 3.79 4.46 -1.47
CA ARG A 159 4.00 3.13 -2.03
C ARG A 159 3.98 2.01 -0.98
N CYS A 160 4.07 2.37 0.30
CA CYS A 160 4.06 1.43 1.43
C CYS A 160 2.90 1.73 2.39
N PRO A 161 1.63 1.67 1.92
CA PRO A 161 0.47 2.02 2.75
C PRO A 161 0.05 0.89 3.72
N GLY A 162 0.93 -0.06 4.03
CA GLY A 162 0.65 -1.24 4.85
C GLY A 162 0.06 -2.42 4.09
N VAL A 163 -0.38 -2.22 2.84
CA VAL A 163 -0.95 -3.24 1.95
C VAL A 163 -0.51 -2.97 0.51
N ILE A 164 -0.31 -4.00 -0.30
CA ILE A 164 0.10 -3.85 -1.70
C ILE A 164 -1.13 -3.68 -2.57
N ARG A 165 -1.22 -2.58 -3.33
CA ARG A 165 -2.31 -2.31 -4.28
C ARG A 165 -2.33 -3.33 -5.40
N GLY A 166 -3.53 -3.63 -5.95
CA GLY A 166 -3.69 -4.59 -7.04
C GLY A 166 -3.52 -6.06 -6.62
N THR A 167 -3.39 -6.34 -5.33
CA THR A 167 -3.47 -7.71 -4.80
C THR A 167 -4.91 -8.09 -4.49
N GLU A 168 -5.19 -9.38 -4.39
CA GLU A 168 -6.52 -9.89 -4.01
C GLU A 168 -6.97 -9.35 -2.64
N GLU A 169 -6.05 -9.25 -1.68
CA GLU A 169 -6.29 -8.61 -0.37
C GLU A 169 -6.76 -7.16 -0.54
N TRP A 170 -6.06 -6.39 -1.38
CA TRP A 170 -6.43 -5.01 -1.67
C TRP A 170 -7.82 -4.93 -2.30
N GLU A 171 -8.04 -5.66 -3.38
CA GLU A 171 -9.27 -5.59 -4.17
C GLU A 171 -10.51 -6.01 -3.36
N SER A 172 -10.40 -7.11 -2.61
CA SER A 172 -11.49 -7.61 -1.79
C SER A 172 -11.87 -6.64 -0.67
N THR A 173 -10.88 -6.06 0.00
CA THR A 173 -11.11 -5.09 1.08
C THR A 173 -11.61 -3.75 0.53
N TYR A 174 -11.03 -3.25 -0.57
CA TYR A 174 -11.43 -1.97 -1.13
C TYR A 174 -12.87 -1.97 -1.67
N LYS A 175 -13.38 -3.11 -2.13
CA LYS A 175 -14.79 -3.27 -2.54
C LYS A 175 -15.79 -2.97 -1.42
N ILE A 176 -15.40 -3.08 -0.15
CA ILE A 176 -16.27 -2.74 0.99
C ILE A 176 -16.70 -1.27 0.92
N ARG A 177 -15.84 -0.38 0.43
CA ARG A 177 -16.14 1.04 0.23
C ARG A 177 -17.39 1.24 -0.65
N THR A 178 -17.52 0.48 -1.73
CA THR A 178 -18.70 0.56 -2.62
C THR A 178 -20.00 0.20 -1.91
N SER A 179 -19.94 -0.75 -0.97
CA SER A 179 -21.12 -1.12 -0.17
C SER A 179 -21.56 0.02 0.76
N VAL A 180 -20.62 0.71 1.37
CA VAL A 180 -20.90 1.89 2.22
C VAL A 180 -21.53 3.02 1.38
N GLU A 181 -20.98 3.30 0.19
CA GLU A 181 -21.54 4.32 -0.71
C GLU A 181 -22.95 4.00 -1.16
N ARG A 182 -23.25 2.74 -1.50
CA ARG A 182 -24.61 2.29 -1.84
C ARG A 182 -25.57 2.47 -0.67
N SER A 183 -25.15 2.14 0.57
CA SER A 183 -25.96 2.34 1.77
C SER A 183 -26.27 3.81 2.02
N ILE A 184 -25.28 4.70 1.85
CA ILE A 184 -25.46 6.15 2.01
C ILE A 184 -26.43 6.69 0.93
N ASN A 185 -26.28 6.25 -0.31
CA ASN A 185 -27.18 6.67 -1.40
C ASN A 185 -28.62 6.19 -1.14
N HIS A 186 -28.79 4.95 -0.71
CA HIS A 186 -30.12 4.44 -0.35
C HIS A 186 -30.76 5.25 0.78
N ILE A 187 -30.02 5.65 1.80
CA ILE A 187 -30.52 6.53 2.85
C ILE A 187 -30.95 7.90 2.29
N LYS A 188 -30.12 8.49 1.41
CA LYS A 188 -30.44 9.80 0.80
C LYS A 188 -31.69 9.77 -0.07
N ASP A 189 -31.90 8.66 -0.78
CA ASP A 189 -33.06 8.49 -1.66
C ASP A 189 -34.36 8.17 -0.88
N SER A 190 -34.23 7.82 0.42
CA SER A 190 -35.36 7.45 1.28
C SER A 190 -35.89 8.62 2.13
N PHE A 191 -35.23 9.77 2.08
CA PHE A 191 -35.59 11.01 2.79
C PHE A 191 -35.70 12.21 1.83
#